data_f87d5a76306b6b62aeb6cd93fd790985
#
_entry.id   f87d5a76306b6b62aeb6cd93fd790985
#
_cell.length_a   1.000
_cell.length_b   1.000
_cell.length_c   1.000
_cell.angle_alpha   90.00
_cell.angle_beta   90.00
_cell.angle_gamma   90.00
#
_symmetry.space_group_name_H-M   'P 1'
#
loop_
_entity.id
_entity.type
_entity.pdbx_description
1 polymer ?
#
loop_
_entity_poly.entity_id
_entity_poly.type
_entity_poly.pdbx_seq_one_letter_code
_entity_poly.pdbx_strand_id
1 'polypeptide(L)'
;MIKQYWRVLFAVSACCWQACSPGSHVGAPASRDGLTAFVEDSLLTRPELVAGQVGICIYDPAKGTYLYNHQSDKYFIPASNTKLFSLYAGLKYLGDSLVGMRYLITDTALLVLPSGDPTFLHPAYLSQPVIDLLRKAGKKIWLADDNWQDHALGRGWAWDDYNDDYAQERSSFPVYNNMIRWVQDRPKGSSNDPFGSSPSIYSVPDVDWPVNFNPDTSRKTFFVHRSFNQNVFEVTEGREEHKEQYTPFITDGLAAAAVLLKDTAGNPAGVKHFGARLPADWTVLRSRPVDSLYRPMMYNSDNFFAEQTLLMAGNEALGSMNDARTIDYLLKSVLDSLPQKPNWVDGCGLSRNDLFTPQDFVWLLNRLQREFGIARMERLLPTGGTGTLSAYYHQDSTFIYAKTGSLSGVAALSGYLFTKSGHPLLFSVLVNNYTGSGTAVRRQIEKMIHLIRDRY
;
A
#
# COMPACT_ATOMS: atom_id res chain seq x y z
N MET A 1 -41.80 -64.57 -7.87
CA MET A 1 -41.49 -65.94 -8.33
C MET A 1 -40.01 -66.02 -8.58
N ILE A 2 -39.43 -66.99 -7.89
CA ILE A 2 -38.23 -67.79 -8.16
C ILE A 2 -36.85 -67.09 -7.98
N LYS A 3 -36.23 -67.57 -6.94
CA LYS A 3 -34.83 -67.55 -6.52
C LYS A 3 -33.96 -68.36 -7.47
N GLN A 4 -32.70 -67.99 -7.67
CA GLN A 4 -31.60 -68.96 -7.82
C GLN A 4 -30.30 -68.43 -7.24
N TYR A 5 -29.72 -69.21 -6.32
CA TYR A 5 -28.44 -69.07 -5.67
C TYR A 5 -27.38 -69.72 -6.58
N TRP A 6 -26.18 -69.05 -6.68
CA TRP A 6 -24.98 -69.73 -7.14
C TRP A 6 -23.90 -69.53 -6.05
N ARG A 7 -23.45 -70.64 -5.46
CA ARG A 7 -22.31 -70.76 -4.60
C ARG A 7 -21.08 -71.04 -5.50
N VAL A 8 -20.03 -70.25 -5.34
CA VAL A 8 -18.68 -70.58 -5.90
C VAL A 8 -17.74 -70.82 -4.75
N LEU A 9 -17.20 -72.04 -4.71
CA LEU A 9 -16.13 -72.43 -3.80
C LEU A 9 -14.79 -71.78 -4.27
N PHE A 10 -14.12 -71.11 -3.36
CA PHE A 10 -12.71 -70.74 -3.53
C PHE A 10 -11.82 -71.71 -2.77
N ALA A 11 -10.99 -72.43 -3.48
CA ALA A 11 -9.87 -73.22 -2.95
C ALA A 11 -8.72 -72.29 -2.54
N VAL A 12 -8.30 -72.36 -1.29
CA VAL A 12 -7.13 -71.67 -0.76
C VAL A 12 -5.90 -72.44 -1.09
N SER A 13 -5.08 -71.96 -1.98
CA SER A 13 -3.71 -72.45 -2.23
C SER A 13 -2.73 -71.61 -1.41
N ALA A 14 -2.15 -72.20 -0.38
CA ALA A 14 -1.10 -71.60 0.45
C ALA A 14 0.25 -71.68 -0.28
N CYS A 15 0.71 -70.58 -0.89
CA CYS A 15 2.10 -70.44 -1.31
C CYS A 15 2.90 -69.70 -0.24
N CYS A 16 3.83 -70.40 0.40
CA CYS A 16 4.87 -69.83 1.26
C CYS A 16 5.82 -68.99 0.44
N TRP A 17 5.72 -67.66 0.57
CA TRP A 17 6.76 -66.75 0.09
C TRP A 17 7.68 -66.41 1.24
N GLN A 18 8.94 -66.85 1.18
CA GLN A 18 10.03 -66.33 2.03
C GLN A 18 10.38 -64.94 1.53
N ALA A 19 9.98 -63.93 2.27
CA ALA A 19 10.37 -62.54 2.03
C ALA A 19 11.79 -62.33 2.62
N CYS A 20 12.79 -62.22 1.75
CA CYS A 20 14.03 -61.51 2.10
C CYS A 20 13.72 -60.04 2.29
N SER A 21 13.77 -59.56 3.53
CA SER A 21 13.71 -58.13 3.84
C SER A 21 15.02 -57.48 3.44
N PRO A 22 15.06 -56.51 2.52
CA PRO A 22 16.21 -55.65 2.39
C PRO A 22 16.23 -54.74 3.63
N GLY A 23 17.30 -54.82 4.41
CA GLY A 23 17.54 -53.89 5.52
C GLY A 23 17.52 -52.46 5.00
N SER A 24 16.46 -51.70 5.32
CA SER A 24 16.43 -50.26 5.14
C SER A 24 17.49 -49.68 6.08
N HIS A 25 18.63 -49.31 5.53
CA HIS A 25 19.50 -48.32 6.17
C HIS A 25 18.69 -47.03 6.31
N VAL A 26 18.10 -46.81 7.49
CA VAL A 26 17.66 -45.49 7.91
C VAL A 26 18.94 -44.67 8.03
N GLY A 27 19.26 -43.92 6.98
CA GLY A 27 20.32 -42.93 7.03
C GLY A 27 20.05 -41.99 8.21
N ALA A 28 21.08 -41.72 9.02
CA ALA A 28 21.00 -40.75 10.08
C ALA A 28 20.35 -39.44 9.49
N PRO A 29 19.39 -38.83 10.19
CA PRO A 29 18.79 -37.60 9.68
C PRO A 29 19.90 -36.58 9.40
N ALA A 30 19.95 -36.07 8.18
CA ALA A 30 20.88 -35.00 7.81
C ALA A 30 20.76 -33.90 8.87
N SER A 31 21.90 -33.44 9.39
CA SER A 31 21.91 -32.39 10.41
C SER A 31 21.08 -31.19 9.87
N ARG A 32 20.00 -30.89 10.56
CA ARG A 32 19.14 -29.74 10.17
C ARG A 32 20.03 -28.50 10.09
N ASP A 33 19.88 -27.75 9.01
CA ASP A 33 20.48 -26.42 8.92
C ASP A 33 19.99 -25.53 10.08
N GLY A 34 20.88 -24.75 10.71
CA GLY A 34 20.53 -23.95 11.89
C GLY A 34 19.43 -22.93 11.65
N LEU A 35 19.21 -22.44 10.41
CA LEU A 35 18.06 -21.61 10.05
C LEU A 35 16.76 -22.43 10.06
N THR A 36 16.78 -23.62 9.48
CA THR A 36 15.64 -24.54 9.50
C THR A 36 15.28 -24.91 10.94
N ALA A 37 16.27 -25.25 11.79
CA ALA A 37 16.04 -25.53 13.21
C ALA A 37 15.44 -24.32 13.94
N PHE A 38 15.95 -23.11 13.71
CA PHE A 38 15.40 -21.91 14.33
C PHE A 38 13.94 -21.65 13.91
N VAL A 39 13.65 -21.75 12.63
CA VAL A 39 12.28 -21.52 12.12
C VAL A 39 11.32 -22.57 12.67
N GLU A 40 11.67 -23.85 12.56
CA GLU A 40 10.79 -24.95 12.97
C GLU A 40 10.64 -25.06 14.49
N ASP A 41 11.72 -24.91 15.25
CA ASP A 41 11.73 -25.15 16.69
C ASP A 41 11.46 -23.88 17.53
N SER A 42 11.65 -22.68 16.96
CA SER A 42 11.51 -21.42 17.70
C SER A 42 10.47 -20.47 17.15
N LEU A 43 10.39 -20.27 15.82
CA LEU A 43 9.46 -19.34 15.22
C LEU A 43 8.07 -19.98 15.12
N LEU A 44 7.94 -21.15 14.47
CA LEU A 44 6.63 -21.78 14.20
C LEU A 44 5.97 -22.37 15.44
N THR A 45 6.71 -22.58 16.53
CA THR A 45 6.19 -23.08 17.82
C THR A 45 5.67 -21.98 18.74
N ARG A 46 5.76 -20.71 18.33
CA ARG A 46 5.26 -19.60 19.15
C ARG A 46 3.75 -19.65 19.31
N PRO A 47 3.22 -19.41 20.52
CA PRO A 47 1.78 -19.45 20.76
C PRO A 47 0.96 -18.57 19.80
N GLU A 48 1.51 -17.41 19.41
CA GLU A 48 0.88 -16.47 18.48
C GLU A 48 0.81 -17.00 17.05
N LEU A 49 1.68 -17.94 16.68
CA LEU A 49 1.85 -18.44 15.31
C LEU A 49 1.34 -19.88 15.10
N VAL A 50 1.14 -20.65 16.18
CA VAL A 50 0.73 -22.07 16.08
C VAL A 50 -0.56 -22.26 15.28
N ALA A 51 -1.52 -21.34 15.43
CA ALA A 51 -2.79 -21.34 14.67
C ALA A 51 -2.74 -20.46 13.42
N GLY A 52 -1.64 -19.75 13.20
CA GLY A 52 -1.45 -18.87 12.06
C GLY A 52 -0.82 -19.57 10.86
N GLN A 53 -0.70 -18.84 9.79
CA GLN A 53 0.01 -19.25 8.58
C GLN A 53 1.28 -18.43 8.45
N VAL A 54 2.41 -19.09 8.16
CA VAL A 54 3.72 -18.45 7.99
C VAL A 54 4.31 -18.85 6.65
N GLY A 55 4.61 -17.88 5.81
CA GLY A 55 5.32 -18.08 4.54
C GLY A 55 6.66 -17.37 4.59
N ILE A 56 7.74 -18.07 4.22
CA ILE A 56 9.10 -17.53 4.23
C ILE A 56 9.80 -17.92 2.93
N CYS A 57 10.42 -16.94 2.29
CA CYS A 57 11.26 -17.14 1.12
C CYS A 57 12.55 -16.34 1.28
N ILE A 58 13.70 -16.99 1.19
CA ILE A 58 15.03 -16.36 1.22
C ILE A 58 15.80 -16.80 0.00
N TYR A 59 16.32 -15.85 -0.76
CA TYR A 59 16.94 -16.09 -2.06
C TYR A 59 18.29 -15.37 -2.16
N ASP A 60 19.25 -16.08 -2.71
CA ASP A 60 20.57 -15.56 -3.06
C ASP A 60 20.59 -15.21 -4.55
N PRO A 61 20.54 -13.90 -4.91
CA PRO A 61 20.50 -13.49 -6.31
C PRO A 61 21.80 -13.74 -7.07
N ALA A 62 22.95 -13.82 -6.37
CA ALA A 62 24.22 -14.08 -7.01
C ALA A 62 24.37 -15.56 -7.41
N LYS A 63 23.82 -16.48 -6.59
CA LYS A 63 23.83 -17.92 -6.89
C LYS A 63 22.60 -18.36 -7.69
N GLY A 64 21.55 -17.56 -7.74
CA GLY A 64 20.29 -17.92 -8.37
C GLY A 64 19.54 -19.03 -7.61
N THR A 65 19.71 -19.15 -6.28
CA THR A 65 19.18 -20.26 -5.48
C THR A 65 18.41 -19.78 -4.27
N TYR A 66 17.38 -20.55 -3.90
CA TYR A 66 16.68 -20.36 -2.63
C TYR A 66 17.51 -20.96 -1.50
N LEU A 67 17.79 -20.14 -0.47
CA LEU A 67 18.49 -20.60 0.74
C LEU A 67 17.52 -21.22 1.74
N TYR A 68 16.28 -20.72 1.77
CA TYR A 68 15.22 -21.25 2.62
C TYR A 68 13.85 -20.98 2.02
N ASN A 69 12.98 -22.00 2.06
CA ASN A 69 11.59 -21.91 1.63
C ASN A 69 10.69 -22.63 2.64
N HIS A 70 9.71 -21.91 3.18
CA HIS A 70 8.64 -22.50 3.99
C HIS A 70 7.31 -21.92 3.52
N GLN A 71 6.41 -22.76 2.99
CA GLN A 71 5.13 -22.34 2.40
C GLN A 71 5.26 -21.14 1.44
N SER A 72 6.40 -21.01 0.78
CA SER A 72 6.75 -19.84 -0.01
C SER A 72 5.96 -19.72 -1.32
N ASP A 73 5.30 -20.80 -1.75
CA ASP A 73 4.41 -20.92 -2.90
C ASP A 73 2.93 -20.81 -2.52
N LYS A 74 2.59 -20.60 -1.25
CA LYS A 74 1.21 -20.44 -0.77
C LYS A 74 0.79 -18.98 -0.75
N TYR A 75 -0.51 -18.74 -0.93
CA TYR A 75 -1.07 -17.41 -0.93
C TYR A 75 -1.29 -16.87 0.48
N PHE A 76 -0.93 -15.62 0.65
CA PHE A 76 -1.09 -14.84 1.88
C PHE A 76 -1.67 -13.47 1.55
N ILE A 77 -2.40 -12.88 2.49
CA ILE A 77 -2.74 -11.46 2.48
C ILE A 77 -1.45 -10.69 2.75
N PRO A 78 -0.98 -9.85 1.82
CA PRO A 78 0.32 -9.20 1.91
C PRO A 78 0.31 -7.90 2.72
N ALA A 79 -0.88 -7.35 2.98
CA ALA A 79 -1.04 -5.98 3.47
C ALA A 79 -0.18 -5.01 2.63
N SER A 80 0.40 -3.98 3.24
CA SER A 80 1.17 -2.95 2.53
C SER A 80 2.43 -3.43 1.78
N ASN A 81 2.77 -4.74 1.80
CA ASN A 81 3.79 -5.25 0.90
C ASN A 81 3.34 -5.17 -0.58
N THR A 82 2.03 -5.14 -0.85
CA THR A 82 1.44 -4.85 -2.18
C THR A 82 2.05 -3.61 -2.82
N LYS A 83 2.41 -2.60 -2.02
CA LYS A 83 3.04 -1.35 -2.49
C LYS A 83 4.36 -1.57 -3.25
N LEU A 84 5.03 -2.70 -3.09
CA LEU A 84 6.19 -3.05 -3.92
C LEU A 84 5.80 -3.25 -5.40
N PHE A 85 4.60 -3.79 -5.66
CA PHE A 85 4.07 -3.94 -7.01
C PHE A 85 3.63 -2.60 -7.59
N SER A 86 3.00 -1.72 -6.79
CA SER A 86 2.67 -0.36 -7.20
C SER A 86 3.92 0.49 -7.47
N LEU A 87 4.97 0.32 -6.65
CA LEU A 87 6.28 0.93 -6.89
C LEU A 87 6.86 0.46 -8.24
N TYR A 88 6.80 -0.84 -8.53
CA TYR A 88 7.28 -1.36 -9.81
C TYR A 88 6.49 -0.79 -10.99
N ALA A 89 5.16 -0.72 -10.89
CA ALA A 89 4.31 -0.11 -11.90
C ALA A 89 4.68 1.37 -12.15
N GLY A 90 4.86 2.14 -11.08
CA GLY A 90 5.30 3.53 -11.17
C GLY A 90 6.66 3.67 -11.83
N LEU A 91 7.65 2.89 -11.40
CA LEU A 91 9.02 2.91 -11.97
C LEU A 91 9.05 2.56 -13.46
N LYS A 92 8.12 1.72 -13.93
CA LYS A 92 8.01 1.33 -15.36
C LYS A 92 7.38 2.40 -16.23
N TYR A 93 6.38 3.13 -15.72
CA TYR A 93 5.49 3.92 -16.59
C TYR A 93 5.50 5.42 -16.32
N LEU A 94 5.94 5.91 -15.14
CA LEU A 94 5.86 7.34 -14.82
C LEU A 94 7.12 8.16 -15.26
N GLY A 95 8.18 7.48 -15.72
CA GLY A 95 9.41 8.14 -16.11
C GLY A 95 10.16 8.76 -14.93
N ASP A 96 10.86 9.89 -15.15
CA ASP A 96 11.69 10.54 -14.14
C ASP A 96 10.97 11.63 -13.34
N SER A 97 9.88 12.16 -13.90
CA SER A 97 9.06 13.22 -13.29
C SER A 97 7.58 12.96 -13.49
N LEU A 98 6.80 13.16 -12.45
CA LEU A 98 5.35 13.01 -12.49
C LEU A 98 4.73 13.97 -13.52
N VAL A 99 3.73 13.49 -14.24
CA VAL A 99 2.83 14.34 -15.00
C VAL A 99 1.86 14.97 -14.01
N GLY A 100 1.98 16.27 -13.73
CA GLY A 100 1.06 16.98 -12.82
C GLY A 100 -0.32 17.18 -13.45
N MET A 101 -0.36 17.49 -14.75
CA MET A 101 -1.59 17.53 -15.56
C MET A 101 -1.24 17.62 -17.04
N ARG A 102 -2.22 17.38 -17.90
CA ARG A 102 -2.21 17.78 -19.30
C ARG A 102 -3.17 18.95 -19.49
N TYR A 103 -2.83 19.92 -20.34
CA TYR A 103 -3.65 21.10 -20.50
C TYR A 103 -3.67 21.61 -21.95
N LEU A 104 -4.72 22.35 -22.27
CA LEU A 104 -4.86 23.11 -23.52
C LEU A 104 -5.46 24.49 -23.20
N ILE A 105 -4.79 25.55 -23.66
CA ILE A 105 -5.27 26.93 -23.52
C ILE A 105 -6.06 27.31 -24.77
N THR A 106 -7.32 27.65 -24.60
CA THR A 106 -8.17 28.21 -25.65
C THR A 106 -8.37 29.72 -25.44
N ASP A 107 -9.05 30.41 -26.35
CA ASP A 107 -9.36 31.84 -26.19
C ASP A 107 -10.16 32.13 -24.91
N THR A 108 -11.08 31.24 -24.51
CA THR A 108 -12.04 31.46 -23.43
C THR A 108 -11.80 30.63 -22.19
N ALA A 109 -11.00 29.56 -22.26
CA ALA A 109 -10.85 28.59 -21.17
C ALA A 109 -9.48 27.93 -21.13
N LEU A 110 -9.12 27.42 -19.97
CA LEU A 110 -8.07 26.43 -19.75
C LEU A 110 -8.75 25.07 -19.58
N LEU A 111 -8.47 24.17 -20.53
CA LEU A 111 -8.88 22.77 -20.42
C LEU A 111 -7.79 21.99 -19.68
N VAL A 112 -8.15 21.15 -18.74
CA VAL A 112 -7.25 20.32 -17.94
C VAL A 112 -7.69 18.88 -18.05
N LEU A 113 -6.80 18.01 -18.49
CA LEU A 113 -6.95 16.57 -18.36
C LEU A 113 -6.09 16.11 -17.18
N PRO A 114 -6.72 15.71 -16.08
CA PRO A 114 -6.04 15.30 -14.86
C PRO A 114 -5.12 14.08 -15.08
N SER A 115 -4.12 13.94 -14.22
CA SER A 115 -3.12 12.87 -14.31
C SER A 115 -3.13 11.93 -13.10
N GLY A 116 -3.86 12.25 -12.03
CA GLY A 116 -3.86 11.48 -10.80
C GLY A 116 -2.73 11.84 -9.82
N ASP A 117 -1.94 12.88 -10.06
CA ASP A 117 -0.80 13.27 -9.20
C ASP A 117 -1.24 13.67 -7.78
N PRO A 118 -0.97 12.85 -6.74
CA PRO A 118 -1.40 13.12 -5.37
C PRO A 118 -0.57 14.20 -4.67
N THR A 119 0.48 14.68 -5.31
CA THR A 119 1.37 15.71 -4.75
C THR A 119 0.85 17.13 -4.99
N PHE A 120 -0.23 17.27 -5.77
CA PHE A 120 -0.84 18.56 -6.06
C PHE A 120 -1.53 19.13 -4.82
N LEU A 121 -1.13 20.35 -4.44
CA LEU A 121 -1.56 21.05 -3.21
C LEU A 121 -1.33 20.25 -1.92
N HIS A 122 -0.54 19.19 -1.98
CA HIS A 122 -0.17 18.44 -0.79
C HIS A 122 0.79 19.27 0.08
N PRO A 123 0.52 19.41 1.40
CA PRO A 123 1.24 20.34 2.29
C PRO A 123 2.74 20.08 2.42
N ALA A 124 3.20 18.85 2.19
CA ALA A 124 4.62 18.50 2.25
C ALA A 124 5.44 19.05 1.07
N TYR A 125 4.81 19.59 0.03
CA TYR A 125 5.49 20.02 -1.19
C TYR A 125 5.30 21.53 -1.45
N LEU A 126 6.35 22.30 -1.29
CA LEU A 126 6.32 23.76 -1.44
C LEU A 126 6.17 24.21 -2.90
N SER A 127 6.86 23.56 -3.84
CA SER A 127 6.75 23.89 -5.27
C SER A 127 5.49 23.26 -5.86
N GLN A 128 4.63 24.10 -6.45
CA GLN A 128 3.32 23.68 -6.96
C GLN A 128 3.08 24.23 -8.38
N PRO A 129 3.80 23.72 -9.41
CA PRO A 129 3.73 24.28 -10.77
C PRO A 129 2.33 24.19 -11.39
N VAL A 130 1.51 23.23 -10.98
CA VAL A 130 0.14 23.09 -11.46
C VAL A 130 -0.70 24.29 -11.02
N ILE A 131 -0.73 24.64 -9.72
CA ILE A 131 -1.52 25.79 -9.26
C ILE A 131 -0.99 27.12 -9.81
N ASP A 132 0.32 27.23 -10.00
CA ASP A 132 0.94 28.42 -10.59
C ASP A 132 0.44 28.67 -12.02
N LEU A 133 0.32 27.60 -12.83
CA LEU A 133 -0.25 27.70 -14.17
C LEU A 133 -1.76 28.01 -14.12
N LEU A 134 -2.52 27.33 -13.26
CA LEU A 134 -3.96 27.58 -13.11
C LEU A 134 -4.25 29.04 -12.75
N ARG A 135 -3.49 29.62 -11.84
CA ARG A 135 -3.61 31.04 -11.45
C ARG A 135 -3.26 32.00 -12.59
N LYS A 136 -2.13 31.73 -13.27
CA LYS A 136 -1.67 32.58 -14.37
C LYS A 136 -2.59 32.59 -15.58
N ALA A 137 -3.34 31.52 -15.81
CA ALA A 137 -4.22 31.42 -16.97
C ALA A 137 -5.33 32.48 -16.97
N GLY A 138 -5.83 32.93 -15.80
CA GLY A 138 -6.84 33.97 -15.69
C GLY A 138 -8.14 33.66 -16.44
N LYS A 139 -8.41 32.37 -16.69
CA LYS A 139 -9.51 31.86 -17.53
C LYS A 139 -10.34 30.85 -16.75
N LYS A 140 -11.56 30.61 -17.19
CA LYS A 140 -12.36 29.50 -16.68
C LYS A 140 -11.65 28.19 -16.87
N ILE A 141 -11.58 27.36 -15.82
CA ILE A 141 -10.95 26.05 -15.81
C ILE A 141 -12.01 24.98 -16.07
N TRP A 142 -11.77 24.10 -17.04
CA TRP A 142 -12.59 22.92 -17.27
C TRP A 142 -11.75 21.67 -17.00
N LEU A 143 -12.14 20.92 -15.97
CA LEU A 143 -11.55 19.62 -15.65
C LEU A 143 -12.24 18.55 -16.49
N ALA A 144 -11.50 17.85 -17.35
CA ALA A 144 -11.99 16.73 -18.12
C ALA A 144 -12.02 15.44 -17.26
N ASP A 145 -13.15 14.74 -17.25
CA ASP A 145 -13.32 13.48 -16.50
C ASP A 145 -13.15 12.22 -17.37
N ASP A 146 -12.77 12.42 -18.63
CA ASP A 146 -12.77 11.39 -19.67
C ASP A 146 -11.82 10.21 -19.41
N ASN A 147 -10.75 10.44 -18.68
CA ASN A 147 -9.75 9.42 -18.37
C ASN A 147 -9.97 8.71 -17.02
N TRP A 148 -11.02 9.07 -16.27
CA TRP A 148 -11.40 8.39 -15.03
C TRP A 148 -12.40 7.27 -15.30
N GLN A 149 -12.02 6.03 -14.99
CA GLN A 149 -12.84 4.83 -15.22
C GLN A 149 -12.77 3.89 -14.00
N ASP A 150 -12.73 4.46 -12.81
CA ASP A 150 -12.59 3.72 -11.56
C ASP A 150 -13.59 4.20 -10.49
N HIS A 151 -13.52 3.60 -9.32
CA HIS A 151 -14.29 3.95 -8.14
C HIS A 151 -13.43 4.75 -7.16
N ALA A 152 -14.07 5.61 -6.38
CA ALA A 152 -13.38 6.41 -5.37
C ALA A 152 -12.76 5.55 -4.25
N LEU A 153 -13.43 4.48 -3.85
CA LEU A 153 -12.92 3.52 -2.85
C LEU A 153 -12.46 2.23 -3.52
N GLY A 154 -11.37 1.66 -3.06
CA GLY A 154 -10.82 0.41 -3.56
C GLY A 154 -11.71 -0.79 -3.23
N ARG A 155 -11.70 -1.79 -4.12
CA ARG A 155 -12.48 -3.01 -3.94
C ARG A 155 -12.02 -3.79 -2.71
N GLY A 156 -12.96 -4.13 -1.83
CA GLY A 156 -12.68 -4.91 -0.62
C GLY A 156 -12.13 -4.08 0.55
N TRP A 157 -12.15 -2.75 0.45
CA TRP A 157 -11.92 -1.88 1.60
C TRP A 157 -13.08 -1.98 2.58
N ALA A 158 -12.80 -1.84 3.87
CA ALA A 158 -13.83 -1.85 4.88
C ALA A 158 -14.63 -0.54 4.80
N TRP A 159 -15.96 -0.66 4.79
CA TRP A 159 -16.85 0.49 4.62
C TRP A 159 -16.76 1.49 5.77
N ASP A 160 -16.37 1.03 6.96
CA ASP A 160 -16.25 1.82 8.18
C ASP A 160 -14.90 2.58 8.32
N ASP A 161 -13.95 2.30 7.42
CA ASP A 161 -12.67 3.02 7.37
C ASP A 161 -12.79 4.43 6.72
N TYR A 162 -13.96 4.82 6.21
CA TYR A 162 -14.17 6.03 5.38
C TYR A 162 -13.76 7.38 6.04
N ASN A 163 -13.59 7.41 7.35
CA ASN A 163 -13.10 8.58 8.09
C ASN A 163 -11.62 8.50 8.49
N ASP A 164 -10.99 7.36 8.25
CA ASP A 164 -9.59 7.17 8.61
C ASP A 164 -8.65 7.81 7.58
N ASP A 165 -7.56 8.38 8.06
CA ASP A 165 -6.58 9.10 7.26
C ASP A 165 -5.75 8.21 6.30
N TYR A 166 -5.97 6.89 6.34
CA TYR A 166 -5.39 5.91 5.43
C TYR A 166 -6.35 5.39 4.35
N ALA A 167 -7.61 5.85 4.34
CA ALA A 167 -8.68 5.39 3.43
C ALA A 167 -9.28 6.54 2.60
N GLN A 168 -8.43 7.44 2.11
CA GLN A 168 -8.84 8.54 1.25
C GLN A 168 -9.48 8.03 -0.03
N GLU A 169 -10.51 8.73 -0.51
CA GLU A 169 -11.06 8.49 -1.84
C GLU A 169 -10.03 8.77 -2.93
N ARG A 170 -9.89 7.85 -3.87
CA ARG A 170 -9.08 8.01 -5.08
C ARG A 170 -9.77 8.95 -6.06
N SER A 171 -9.00 9.70 -6.83
CA SER A 171 -9.56 10.61 -7.84
C SER A 171 -8.58 10.84 -8.99
N SER A 172 -9.11 11.30 -10.12
CA SER A 172 -8.26 11.69 -11.26
C SER A 172 -7.49 12.98 -11.01
N PHE A 173 -7.97 13.84 -10.11
CA PHE A 173 -7.32 15.12 -9.76
C PHE A 173 -7.29 15.31 -8.24
N PRO A 174 -6.39 14.61 -7.55
CA PRO A 174 -6.22 14.80 -6.11
C PRO A 174 -5.85 16.24 -5.77
N VAL A 175 -6.45 16.77 -4.71
CA VAL A 175 -6.14 18.08 -4.15
C VAL A 175 -6.04 17.96 -2.63
N TYR A 176 -5.01 18.55 -2.02
CA TYR A 176 -4.79 18.50 -0.56
C TYR A 176 -4.78 17.07 0.00
N ASN A 177 -4.25 16.11 -0.77
CA ASN A 177 -4.26 14.68 -0.40
C ASN A 177 -5.67 14.08 -0.23
N ASN A 178 -6.68 14.69 -0.83
CA ASN A 178 -8.12 14.40 -0.64
C ASN A 178 -8.54 14.36 0.84
N MET A 179 -7.92 15.22 1.66
CA MET A 179 -8.20 15.38 3.08
C MET A 179 -8.35 16.85 3.46
N ILE A 180 -9.14 17.09 4.49
CA ILE A 180 -9.18 18.37 5.20
C ILE A 180 -8.38 18.22 6.50
N ARG A 181 -7.42 19.12 6.70
CA ARG A 181 -6.73 19.25 7.97
C ARG A 181 -7.53 20.20 8.88
N TRP A 182 -8.07 19.65 9.94
CA TRP A 182 -8.76 20.39 10.98
C TRP A 182 -7.77 20.72 12.09
N VAL A 183 -7.82 21.95 12.57
CA VAL A 183 -6.92 22.45 13.61
C VAL A 183 -7.73 23.05 14.73
N GLN A 184 -7.44 22.64 15.95
CA GLN A 184 -7.88 23.31 17.16
C GLN A 184 -6.68 24.00 17.81
N ASP A 185 -6.79 25.31 18.05
CA ASP A 185 -5.84 26.12 18.78
C ASP A 185 -6.51 26.80 19.97
N ARG A 186 -5.98 26.60 21.17
CA ARG A 186 -6.45 27.19 22.41
C ARG A 186 -5.35 28.06 23.02
N PRO A 187 -5.63 29.26 23.53
CA PRO A 187 -4.66 30.09 24.23
C PRO A 187 -4.06 29.36 25.42
N LYS A 188 -2.73 29.48 25.62
CA LYS A 188 -2.04 28.87 26.75
C LYS A 188 -2.63 29.30 28.08
N GLY A 189 -2.85 28.34 28.99
CA GLY A 189 -3.37 28.59 30.33
C GLY A 189 -4.88 28.64 30.45
N SER A 190 -5.63 28.52 29.33
CA SER A 190 -7.09 28.54 29.35
C SER A 190 -7.73 27.19 29.74
N SER A 191 -6.96 26.10 29.83
CA SER A 191 -7.47 24.76 30.14
C SER A 191 -8.04 24.62 31.58
N ASN A 192 -7.71 25.53 32.49
CA ASN A 192 -8.20 25.54 33.88
C ASN A 192 -9.22 26.65 34.16
N ASP A 193 -9.58 27.44 33.15
CA ASP A 193 -10.60 28.47 33.30
C ASP A 193 -11.98 27.84 33.03
N PRO A 194 -12.88 27.73 34.01
CA PRO A 194 -14.23 27.22 33.80
C PRO A 194 -15.08 28.07 32.83
N PHE A 195 -14.64 29.30 32.56
CA PHE A 195 -15.18 30.21 31.54
C PHE A 195 -14.22 30.41 30.35
N GLY A 196 -13.23 29.50 30.22
CA GLY A 196 -12.09 29.58 29.33
C GLY A 196 -12.41 30.03 27.92
N SER A 197 -11.50 30.78 27.32
CA SER A 197 -11.60 31.21 25.94
C SER A 197 -11.86 29.99 25.02
N SER A 198 -12.93 30.05 24.26
CA SER A 198 -13.22 29.03 23.25
C SER A 198 -12.01 28.86 22.32
N PRO A 199 -11.65 27.65 21.94
CA PRO A 199 -10.56 27.45 20.98
C PRO A 199 -10.93 28.05 19.63
N SER A 200 -9.93 28.48 18.87
CA SER A 200 -10.06 28.70 17.45
C SER A 200 -10.05 27.33 16.76
N ILE A 201 -11.09 27.04 15.98
CA ILE A 201 -11.19 25.82 15.18
C ILE A 201 -11.34 26.23 13.72
N TYR A 202 -10.45 25.71 12.87
CA TYR A 202 -10.44 26.04 11.45
C TYR A 202 -9.98 24.84 10.60
N SER A 203 -10.26 24.92 9.30
CA SER A 203 -9.86 23.89 8.32
C SER A 203 -8.79 24.41 7.35
N VAL A 204 -7.99 23.49 6.81
CA VAL A 204 -7.05 23.76 5.73
C VAL A 204 -7.19 22.64 4.67
N PRO A 205 -7.60 22.96 3.43
CA PRO A 205 -8.07 24.27 2.97
C PRO A 205 -9.30 24.74 3.75
N ASP A 206 -9.58 26.03 3.71
CA ASP A 206 -10.85 26.57 4.15
C ASP A 206 -11.98 26.04 3.24
N VAL A 207 -13.08 25.59 3.83
CA VAL A 207 -14.17 24.93 3.11
C VAL A 207 -15.52 25.51 3.47
N ASP A 208 -16.36 25.74 2.47
CA ASP A 208 -17.77 26.18 2.62
C ASP A 208 -18.72 24.99 2.92
N TRP A 209 -18.18 23.82 3.24
CA TRP A 209 -19.01 22.65 3.58
C TRP A 209 -19.63 22.80 4.97
N PRO A 210 -20.84 22.23 5.21
CA PRO A 210 -21.47 22.33 6.53
C PRO A 210 -20.64 21.74 7.65
N VAL A 211 -20.45 22.51 8.71
CA VAL A 211 -19.75 22.11 9.93
C VAL A 211 -20.70 22.25 11.12
N ASN A 212 -20.95 21.16 11.82
CA ASN A 212 -21.77 21.11 13.01
C ASN A 212 -20.89 20.94 14.25
N PHE A 213 -21.10 21.76 15.28
CA PHE A 213 -20.40 21.58 16.55
C PHE A 213 -21.20 20.65 17.46
N ASN A 214 -20.54 19.60 17.91
CA ASN A 214 -21.10 18.67 18.87
C ASN A 214 -20.76 19.14 20.30
N PRO A 215 -21.77 19.45 21.16
CA PRO A 215 -21.53 19.92 22.52
C PRO A 215 -21.12 18.82 23.51
N ASP A 216 -20.84 17.60 23.04
CA ASP A 216 -20.44 16.50 23.91
C ASP A 216 -19.11 16.77 24.62
N THR A 217 -19.19 17.15 25.88
CA THR A 217 -18.05 17.41 26.75
C THR A 217 -17.43 16.14 27.37
N SER A 218 -18.00 14.96 27.12
CA SER A 218 -17.45 13.69 27.59
C SER A 218 -16.15 13.34 26.88
N ARG A 219 -15.99 13.73 25.62
CA ARG A 219 -14.74 13.61 24.88
C ARG A 219 -13.71 14.61 25.44
N LYS A 220 -12.52 14.09 25.69
CA LYS A 220 -11.38 14.88 26.17
C LYS A 220 -10.45 15.32 25.04
N THR A 221 -10.60 14.74 23.87
CA THR A 221 -9.73 14.92 22.71
C THR A 221 -10.52 15.53 21.56
N PHE A 222 -9.93 16.52 20.90
CA PHE A 222 -10.46 17.11 19.67
C PHE A 222 -10.72 16.00 18.64
N PHE A 223 -11.90 16.04 18.04
CA PHE A 223 -12.32 15.01 17.10
C PHE A 223 -13.22 15.59 16.01
N VAL A 224 -12.95 15.19 14.77
CA VAL A 224 -13.77 15.54 13.62
C VAL A 224 -14.22 14.27 12.92
N HIS A 225 -15.50 14.23 12.62
CA HIS A 225 -16.14 13.12 11.94
C HIS A 225 -16.92 13.61 10.74
N ARG A 226 -16.71 13.03 9.55
CA ARG A 226 -17.50 13.31 8.36
C ARG A 226 -18.71 12.38 8.27
N SER A 227 -19.84 12.89 7.83
CA SER A 227 -21.01 12.05 7.49
C SER A 227 -20.67 11.07 6.37
N PHE A 228 -21.26 9.85 6.41
CA PHE A 228 -20.89 8.78 5.48
C PHE A 228 -21.09 9.17 4.00
N ASN A 229 -22.22 9.79 3.66
CA ASN A 229 -22.59 10.07 2.27
C ASN A 229 -22.47 11.55 1.86
N GLN A 230 -21.90 12.42 2.69
CA GLN A 230 -21.87 13.84 2.45
C GLN A 230 -20.62 14.49 3.06
N ASN A 231 -20.15 15.59 2.46
CA ASN A 231 -19.12 16.44 3.04
C ASN A 231 -19.77 17.37 4.10
N VAL A 232 -20.32 16.75 5.15
CA VAL A 232 -20.85 17.40 6.35
C VAL A 232 -20.02 16.93 7.52
N PHE A 233 -19.41 17.85 8.24
CA PHE A 233 -18.46 17.52 9.31
C PHE A 233 -19.06 17.84 10.67
N GLU A 234 -18.88 16.95 11.62
CA GLU A 234 -19.19 17.16 13.02
C GLU A 234 -17.88 17.33 13.79
N VAL A 235 -17.76 18.42 14.51
CA VAL A 235 -16.54 18.78 15.26
C VAL A 235 -16.85 18.74 16.75
N THR A 236 -16.07 17.98 17.50
CA THR A 236 -16.12 17.94 18.96
C THR A 236 -14.84 18.59 19.51
N GLU A 237 -15.01 19.57 20.37
CA GLU A 237 -13.90 20.27 21.01
C GLU A 237 -13.14 19.36 21.99
N GLY A 238 -11.80 19.42 21.94
CA GLY A 238 -10.92 18.72 22.89
C GLY A 238 -10.35 19.67 23.97
N ARG A 239 -9.61 19.10 24.91
CA ARG A 239 -8.91 19.86 25.98
C ARG A 239 -7.49 20.27 25.61
N GLU A 240 -6.99 19.78 24.48
CA GLU A 240 -5.62 20.06 24.01
C GLU A 240 -5.47 21.56 23.67
N GLU A 241 -4.30 22.13 23.99
CA GLU A 241 -3.95 23.50 23.56
C GLU A 241 -3.83 23.57 22.05
N HIS A 242 -3.19 22.54 21.43
CA HIS A 242 -3.10 22.38 19.99
C HIS A 242 -3.38 20.94 19.61
N LYS A 243 -4.24 20.74 18.62
CA LYS A 243 -4.52 19.42 18.04
C LYS A 243 -4.89 19.54 16.58
N GLU A 244 -4.32 18.65 15.78
CA GLU A 244 -4.68 18.48 14.36
C GLU A 244 -5.30 17.12 14.13
N GLN A 245 -6.24 17.07 13.18
CA GLN A 245 -6.81 15.84 12.64
C GLN A 245 -7.01 15.99 11.13
N TYR A 246 -6.69 14.94 10.39
CA TYR A 246 -6.95 14.84 8.96
C TYR A 246 -8.19 13.97 8.75
N THR A 247 -9.13 14.46 7.94
CA THR A 247 -10.37 13.75 7.65
C THR A 247 -10.58 13.71 6.13
N PRO A 248 -10.72 12.52 5.52
CA PRO A 248 -10.99 12.40 4.09
C PRO A 248 -12.31 13.07 3.72
N PHE A 249 -12.35 13.71 2.55
CA PHE A 249 -13.59 14.22 1.99
C PHE A 249 -14.08 13.37 0.80
N ILE A 250 -15.39 13.44 0.51
CA ILE A 250 -15.97 12.81 -0.68
C ILE A 250 -15.59 13.66 -1.89
N THR A 251 -14.93 13.03 -2.85
CA THR A 251 -14.44 13.67 -4.06
C THR A 251 -15.55 13.98 -5.06
N ASP A 252 -16.60 13.14 -5.07
CA ASP A 252 -17.70 13.21 -6.07
C ASP A 252 -17.14 13.38 -7.49
N GLY A 253 -16.25 12.45 -7.87
CA GLY A 253 -15.47 12.52 -9.10
C GLY A 253 -14.47 13.68 -9.08
N LEU A 254 -14.79 14.76 -9.76
CA LEU A 254 -13.99 15.99 -9.81
C LEU A 254 -14.72 17.20 -9.16
N ALA A 255 -15.92 17.01 -8.62
CA ALA A 255 -16.73 18.11 -8.14
C ALA A 255 -16.09 18.83 -6.94
N ALA A 256 -15.60 18.07 -5.94
CA ALA A 256 -14.90 18.65 -4.79
C ALA A 256 -13.62 19.38 -5.21
N ALA A 257 -12.84 18.81 -6.13
CA ALA A 257 -11.64 19.45 -6.66
C ALA A 257 -11.98 20.79 -7.36
N ALA A 258 -13.06 20.83 -8.16
CA ALA A 258 -13.50 22.06 -8.82
C ALA A 258 -13.92 23.16 -7.83
N VAL A 259 -14.59 22.79 -6.73
CA VAL A 259 -14.96 23.72 -5.65
C VAL A 259 -13.70 24.28 -4.98
N LEU A 260 -12.80 23.43 -4.52
CA LEU A 260 -11.58 23.85 -3.82
C LEU A 260 -10.62 24.65 -4.71
N LEU A 261 -10.58 24.36 -6.01
CA LEU A 261 -9.75 25.09 -6.96
C LEU A 261 -10.28 26.50 -7.23
N LYS A 262 -11.59 26.72 -7.21
CA LYS A 262 -12.16 28.06 -7.39
C LYS A 262 -11.53 29.05 -6.41
N ASP A 263 -11.43 28.69 -5.15
CA ASP A 263 -10.87 29.56 -4.12
C ASP A 263 -9.34 29.58 -4.16
N THR A 264 -8.71 28.43 -4.33
CA THR A 264 -7.23 28.31 -4.35
C THR A 264 -6.59 28.93 -5.59
N ALA A 265 -7.19 28.75 -6.76
CA ALA A 265 -6.68 29.30 -8.01
C ALA A 265 -7.21 30.73 -8.31
N GLY A 266 -8.30 31.12 -7.67
CA GLY A 266 -8.96 32.41 -7.94
C GLY A 266 -9.68 32.48 -9.30
N ASN A 267 -9.93 31.34 -9.93
CA ASN A 267 -10.60 31.22 -11.23
C ASN A 267 -11.79 30.26 -11.14
N PRO A 268 -12.90 30.55 -11.85
CA PRO A 268 -14.01 29.60 -11.93
C PRO A 268 -13.53 28.25 -12.48
N ALA A 269 -13.83 27.17 -11.76
CA ALA A 269 -13.54 25.82 -12.17
C ALA A 269 -14.86 25.02 -12.31
N GLY A 270 -14.87 24.04 -13.21
CA GLY A 270 -15.99 23.12 -13.42
C GLY A 270 -15.56 21.83 -14.08
N VAL A 271 -16.42 20.84 -14.02
CA VAL A 271 -16.21 19.52 -14.64
C VAL A 271 -16.88 19.47 -16.01
N LYS A 272 -16.24 18.83 -16.97
CA LYS A 272 -16.78 18.67 -18.32
C LYS A 272 -16.34 17.35 -18.94
N HIS A 273 -17.30 16.56 -19.39
CA HIS A 273 -17.07 15.40 -20.23
C HIS A 273 -16.99 15.81 -21.70
N PHE A 274 -15.93 15.41 -22.40
CA PHE A 274 -15.69 15.72 -23.81
C PHE A 274 -16.05 14.55 -24.72
N GLY A 275 -15.91 13.31 -24.26
CA GLY A 275 -16.13 12.10 -25.05
C GLY A 275 -15.31 12.10 -26.34
N ALA A 276 -15.95 11.86 -27.49
CA ALA A 276 -15.29 11.88 -28.81
C ALA A 276 -14.72 13.25 -29.22
N ARG A 277 -14.99 14.31 -28.46
CA ARG A 277 -14.45 15.66 -28.69
C ARG A 277 -13.26 15.98 -27.77
N LEU A 278 -12.75 15.00 -27.05
CA LEU A 278 -11.56 15.20 -26.22
C LEU A 278 -10.39 15.61 -27.13
N PRO A 279 -9.73 16.77 -26.85
CA PRO A 279 -8.59 17.18 -27.65
C PRO A 279 -7.48 16.13 -27.65
N ALA A 280 -6.74 16.03 -28.76
CA ALA A 280 -5.59 15.14 -28.86
C ALA A 280 -4.25 15.84 -28.50
N ASP A 281 -4.17 17.16 -28.74
CA ASP A 281 -2.93 17.93 -28.63
C ASP A 281 -2.78 18.57 -27.25
N TRP A 282 -2.56 17.74 -26.24
CA TRP A 282 -2.34 18.19 -24.88
C TRP A 282 -0.89 18.60 -24.63
N THR A 283 -0.68 19.76 -24.00
CA THR A 283 0.61 20.11 -23.43
C THR A 283 0.76 19.43 -22.08
N VAL A 284 1.90 18.79 -21.84
CA VAL A 284 2.22 18.12 -20.58
C VAL A 284 2.89 19.08 -19.63
N LEU A 285 2.33 19.26 -18.44
CA LEU A 285 2.98 19.93 -17.32
C LEU A 285 3.48 18.88 -16.32
N ARG A 286 4.79 18.89 -16.07
CA ARG A 286 5.39 18.01 -15.07
C ARG A 286 5.44 18.70 -13.70
N SER A 287 5.25 17.93 -12.64
CA SER A 287 5.21 18.46 -11.27
C SER A 287 6.55 18.32 -10.54
N ARG A 288 7.05 17.11 -10.36
CA ARG A 288 8.26 16.83 -9.57
C ARG A 288 8.91 15.50 -9.91
N PRO A 289 10.15 15.24 -9.43
CA PRO A 289 10.80 13.92 -9.56
C PRO A 289 9.96 12.82 -8.91
N VAL A 290 9.84 11.66 -9.56
CA VAL A 290 9.00 10.55 -9.10
C VAL A 290 9.43 9.98 -7.75
N ASP A 291 10.73 10.01 -7.42
CA ASP A 291 11.24 9.50 -6.15
C ASP A 291 10.71 10.30 -4.94
N SER A 292 10.28 11.56 -5.15
CA SER A 292 9.61 12.35 -4.11
C SER A 292 8.19 11.84 -3.76
N LEU A 293 7.56 11.06 -4.65
CA LEU A 293 6.33 10.31 -4.39
C LEU A 293 6.65 8.93 -3.81
N TYR A 294 7.59 8.19 -4.42
CA TYR A 294 7.85 6.80 -4.03
C TYR A 294 8.44 6.68 -2.63
N ARG A 295 9.32 7.61 -2.23
CA ARG A 295 9.94 7.54 -0.92
C ARG A 295 8.93 7.63 0.22
N PRO A 296 8.05 8.65 0.35
CA PRO A 296 7.02 8.67 1.40
C PRO A 296 6.04 7.51 1.28
N MET A 297 5.66 7.08 0.07
CA MET A 297 4.83 5.90 -0.16
C MET A 297 5.43 4.65 0.53
N MET A 298 6.73 4.45 0.43
CA MET A 298 7.40 3.28 1.00
C MET A 298 7.77 3.49 2.49
N TYR A 299 8.26 4.67 2.87
CA TYR A 299 8.70 5.01 4.22
C TYR A 299 7.55 5.10 5.23
N ASN A 300 6.48 5.82 4.87
CA ASN A 300 5.31 6.02 5.73
C ASN A 300 4.23 4.97 5.47
N SER A 301 4.42 4.14 4.44
CA SER A 301 3.40 3.20 3.97
C SER A 301 2.11 3.88 3.51
N ASP A 302 2.23 5.05 2.86
CA ASP A 302 1.11 5.87 2.42
C ASP A 302 0.23 5.11 1.41
N ASN A 303 -1.03 4.89 1.77
CA ASN A 303 -1.98 4.15 0.94
C ASN A 303 -2.39 4.96 -0.27
N PHE A 304 -2.69 6.24 -0.07
CA PHE A 304 -3.17 7.11 -1.13
C PHE A 304 -2.12 7.27 -2.24
N PHE A 305 -0.85 7.46 -1.85
CA PHE A 305 0.23 7.54 -2.82
C PHE A 305 0.40 6.24 -3.61
N ALA A 306 0.16 5.10 -2.99
CA ALA A 306 0.24 3.80 -3.68
C ALA A 306 -0.91 3.59 -4.67
N GLU A 307 -2.14 3.91 -4.27
CA GLU A 307 -3.32 3.84 -5.14
C GLU A 307 -3.16 4.76 -6.35
N GLN A 308 -2.81 6.03 -6.08
CA GLN A 308 -2.61 7.01 -7.14
C GLN A 308 -1.42 6.64 -8.06
N THR A 309 -0.35 6.05 -7.52
CA THR A 309 0.77 5.56 -8.34
C THR A 309 0.31 4.49 -9.34
N LEU A 310 -0.52 3.53 -8.90
CA LEU A 310 -1.07 2.50 -9.78
C LEU A 310 -1.99 3.09 -10.85
N LEU A 311 -2.87 4.01 -10.46
CA LEU A 311 -3.79 4.71 -11.37
C LEU A 311 -3.05 5.59 -12.38
N MET A 312 -2.03 6.32 -11.94
CA MET A 312 -1.16 7.11 -12.81
C MET A 312 -0.41 6.22 -13.81
N ALA A 313 0.11 5.07 -13.38
CA ALA A 313 0.77 4.11 -14.26
C ALA A 313 -0.20 3.59 -15.33
N GLY A 314 -1.45 3.31 -14.97
CA GLY A 314 -2.52 2.96 -15.92
C GLY A 314 -2.84 4.09 -16.89
N ASN A 315 -2.92 5.33 -16.41
CA ASN A 315 -3.15 6.49 -17.26
C ASN A 315 -2.04 6.69 -18.31
N GLU A 316 -0.77 6.50 -17.91
CA GLU A 316 0.36 6.60 -18.86
C GLU A 316 0.43 5.39 -19.82
N ALA A 317 0.11 4.20 -19.37
CA ALA A 317 0.21 2.99 -20.20
C ALA A 317 -1.02 2.74 -21.07
N LEU A 318 -2.23 3.10 -20.61
CA LEU A 318 -3.51 2.72 -21.22
C LEU A 318 -4.40 3.92 -21.58
N GLY A 319 -4.00 5.13 -21.20
CA GLY A 319 -4.79 6.36 -21.42
C GLY A 319 -5.99 6.51 -20.48
N SER A 320 -6.11 5.67 -19.46
CA SER A 320 -7.20 5.76 -18.47
C SER A 320 -6.78 5.27 -17.09
N MET A 321 -7.36 5.86 -16.06
CA MET A 321 -7.20 5.47 -14.67
C MET A 321 -8.24 4.41 -14.32
N ASN A 322 -7.79 3.17 -14.17
CA ASN A 322 -8.59 2.03 -13.73
C ASN A 322 -7.65 0.98 -13.16
N ASP A 323 -7.76 0.69 -11.87
CA ASP A 323 -6.88 -0.23 -11.15
C ASP A 323 -6.93 -1.66 -11.73
N ALA A 324 -8.13 -2.21 -11.92
CA ALA A 324 -8.31 -3.57 -12.39
C ALA A 324 -7.73 -3.79 -13.80
N ARG A 325 -7.93 -2.82 -14.71
CA ARG A 325 -7.35 -2.87 -16.06
C ARG A 325 -5.84 -2.71 -16.03
N THR A 326 -5.33 -1.85 -15.17
CA THR A 326 -3.89 -1.64 -14.99
C THR A 326 -3.23 -2.90 -14.44
N ILE A 327 -3.80 -3.50 -13.42
CA ILE A 327 -3.33 -4.77 -12.84
C ILE A 327 -3.34 -5.90 -13.88
N ASP A 328 -4.44 -6.06 -14.62
CA ASP A 328 -4.54 -7.08 -15.66
C ASP A 328 -3.49 -6.88 -16.76
N TYR A 329 -3.27 -5.64 -17.18
CA TYR A 329 -2.23 -5.29 -18.15
C TYR A 329 -0.83 -5.62 -17.64
N LEU A 330 -0.52 -5.25 -16.38
CA LEU A 330 0.79 -5.54 -15.76
C LEU A 330 1.04 -7.04 -15.64
N LEU A 331 0.04 -7.82 -15.20
CA LEU A 331 0.14 -9.27 -15.04
C LEU A 331 0.26 -10.02 -16.37
N LYS A 332 -0.23 -9.45 -17.47
CA LYS A 332 -0.13 -10.03 -18.83
C LYS A 332 1.10 -9.54 -19.61
N SER A 333 1.82 -8.55 -19.11
CA SER A 333 2.97 -7.95 -19.79
C SER A 333 4.24 -8.08 -18.96
N VAL A 334 4.54 -7.08 -18.15
CA VAL A 334 5.81 -6.98 -17.43
C VAL A 334 5.90 -7.90 -16.20
N LEU A 335 4.81 -8.49 -15.75
CA LEU A 335 4.73 -9.42 -14.61
C LEU A 335 4.24 -10.83 -15.03
N ASP A 336 4.27 -11.15 -16.32
CA ASP A 336 3.79 -12.42 -16.88
C ASP A 336 4.56 -13.66 -16.38
N SER A 337 5.79 -13.47 -15.94
CA SER A 337 6.70 -14.51 -15.45
C SER A 337 6.80 -14.59 -13.91
N LEU A 338 5.82 -14.03 -13.18
CA LEU A 338 5.69 -14.26 -11.75
C LEU A 338 5.60 -15.77 -11.43
N PRO A 339 6.24 -16.23 -10.35
CA PRO A 339 6.19 -17.64 -9.95
C PRO A 339 4.79 -18.20 -9.75
N GLN A 340 3.90 -17.39 -9.13
CA GLN A 340 2.48 -17.68 -9.01
C GLN A 340 1.68 -16.50 -9.56
N LYS A 341 0.44 -16.78 -10.02
CA LYS A 341 -0.45 -15.72 -10.46
C LYS A 341 -1.21 -15.14 -9.25
N PRO A 342 -0.89 -13.92 -8.79
CA PRO A 342 -1.54 -13.34 -7.63
C PRO A 342 -3.01 -12.99 -7.91
N ASN A 343 -3.82 -12.94 -6.86
CA ASN A 343 -5.06 -12.18 -6.87
C ASN A 343 -4.74 -10.76 -6.38
N TRP A 344 -4.42 -9.89 -7.31
CA TRP A 344 -4.07 -8.49 -7.01
C TRP A 344 -5.29 -7.61 -7.22
N VAL A 345 -5.69 -6.80 -6.25
CA VAL A 345 -6.98 -6.10 -6.20
C VAL A 345 -6.83 -4.59 -6.05
N ASP A 346 -5.87 -4.11 -5.23
CA ASP A 346 -5.66 -2.67 -5.00
C ASP A 346 -4.16 -2.28 -5.05
N GLY A 347 -3.87 -0.99 -5.05
CA GLY A 347 -2.49 -0.52 -5.11
C GLY A 347 -1.76 -0.53 -3.77
N CYS A 348 -2.47 -0.53 -2.65
CA CYS A 348 -1.90 -0.28 -1.33
C CYS A 348 -1.85 -1.50 -0.40
N GLY A 349 -2.67 -2.52 -0.65
CA GLY A 349 -2.81 -3.71 0.19
C GLY A 349 -3.74 -3.51 1.38
N LEU A 350 -4.68 -2.56 1.30
CA LEU A 350 -5.76 -2.42 2.28
C LEU A 350 -6.80 -3.52 2.08
N SER A 351 -7.00 -3.94 0.84
CA SER A 351 -7.91 -5.04 0.49
C SER A 351 -7.43 -6.37 1.07
N ARG A 352 -8.31 -7.04 1.83
CA ARG A 352 -8.06 -8.42 2.27
C ARG A 352 -8.24 -9.46 1.16
N ASN A 353 -8.68 -9.02 -0.02
CA ASN A 353 -8.78 -9.87 -1.19
C ASN A 353 -7.45 -10.01 -1.94
N ASP A 354 -6.45 -9.19 -1.63
CA ASP A 354 -5.10 -9.35 -2.16
C ASP A 354 -4.48 -10.66 -1.68
N LEU A 355 -3.98 -11.47 -2.62
CA LEU A 355 -3.32 -12.73 -2.34
C LEU A 355 -2.05 -12.86 -3.16
N PHE A 356 -0.91 -12.91 -2.49
CA PHE A 356 0.41 -13.07 -3.07
C PHE A 356 1.21 -14.15 -2.34
N THR A 357 2.25 -14.65 -2.98
CA THR A 357 3.15 -15.61 -2.36
C THR A 357 4.47 -14.94 -1.94
N PRO A 358 5.21 -15.47 -0.95
CA PRO A 358 6.56 -15.00 -0.65
C PRO A 358 7.51 -15.06 -1.85
N GLN A 359 7.35 -16.04 -2.73
CA GLN A 359 8.16 -16.16 -3.96
C GLN A 359 7.87 -15.02 -4.95
N ASP A 360 6.63 -14.56 -5.06
CA ASP A 360 6.27 -13.41 -5.93
C ASP A 360 7.01 -12.14 -5.48
N PHE A 361 7.09 -11.90 -4.16
CA PHE A 361 7.81 -10.75 -3.62
C PHE A 361 9.33 -10.86 -3.85
N VAL A 362 9.91 -12.01 -3.64
CA VAL A 362 11.34 -12.23 -3.89
C VAL A 362 11.66 -12.07 -5.38
N TRP A 363 10.84 -12.62 -6.25
CA TRP A 363 10.97 -12.44 -7.70
C TRP A 363 10.90 -10.96 -8.08
N LEU A 364 9.92 -10.23 -7.55
CA LEU A 364 9.75 -8.80 -7.82
C LEU A 364 10.94 -7.98 -7.31
N LEU A 365 11.42 -8.24 -6.09
CA LEU A 365 12.60 -7.58 -5.51
C LEU A 365 13.84 -7.81 -6.37
N ASN A 366 14.05 -9.05 -6.88
CA ASN A 366 15.14 -9.34 -7.79
C ASN A 366 15.00 -8.54 -9.10
N ARG A 367 13.79 -8.39 -9.60
CA ARG A 367 13.53 -7.61 -10.81
C ARG A 367 13.73 -6.11 -10.58
N LEU A 368 13.28 -5.57 -9.45
CA LEU A 368 13.49 -4.17 -9.05
C LEU A 368 14.98 -3.81 -8.98
N GLN A 369 15.81 -4.63 -8.33
CA GLN A 369 17.25 -4.36 -8.25
C GLN A 369 17.96 -4.47 -9.60
N ARG A 370 17.54 -5.40 -10.47
CA ARG A 370 18.15 -5.61 -11.79
C ARG A 370 17.78 -4.50 -12.78
N GLU A 371 16.54 -4.00 -12.75
CA GLU A 371 16.05 -3.00 -13.70
C GLU A 371 16.36 -1.56 -13.25
N PHE A 372 16.31 -1.28 -11.94
CA PHE A 372 16.41 0.09 -11.41
C PHE A 372 17.59 0.32 -10.48
N GLY A 373 18.36 -0.73 -10.18
CA GLY A 373 19.57 -0.67 -9.35
C GLY A 373 19.28 -0.74 -7.85
N ILE A 374 20.12 -1.50 -7.13
CA ILE A 374 20.00 -1.69 -5.67
C ILE A 374 20.12 -0.36 -4.92
N ALA A 375 21.02 0.55 -5.33
CA ALA A 375 21.20 1.85 -4.69
C ALA A 375 19.93 2.74 -4.73
N ARG A 376 19.09 2.60 -5.76
CA ARG A 376 17.79 3.29 -5.80
C ARG A 376 16.81 2.66 -4.81
N MET A 377 16.79 1.33 -4.71
CA MET A 377 15.95 0.61 -3.76
C MET A 377 16.31 0.96 -2.30
N GLU A 378 17.59 1.06 -1.98
CA GLU A 378 18.08 1.51 -0.67
C GLU A 378 17.60 2.92 -0.30
N ARG A 379 17.53 3.84 -1.27
CA ARG A 379 16.99 5.20 -1.04
C ARG A 379 15.48 5.24 -0.87
N LEU A 380 14.75 4.32 -1.51
CA LEU A 380 13.28 4.32 -1.52
C LEU A 380 12.68 3.53 -0.35
N LEU A 381 13.35 2.48 0.12
CA LEU A 381 12.84 1.62 1.19
C LEU A 381 13.31 2.09 2.58
N PRO A 382 12.48 1.94 3.62
CA PRO A 382 12.94 2.19 4.98
C PRO A 382 14.03 1.19 5.38
N THR A 383 14.99 1.67 6.16
CA THR A 383 16.03 0.88 6.83
C THR A 383 15.77 0.83 8.33
N GLY A 384 16.51 0.00 9.06
CA GLY A 384 16.36 -0.12 10.51
C GLY A 384 16.39 1.24 11.23
N GLY A 385 15.51 1.43 12.19
CA GLY A 385 15.36 2.69 12.93
C GLY A 385 14.68 3.82 12.16
N THR A 386 14.15 3.57 10.93
CA THR A 386 13.51 4.62 10.11
C THR A 386 12.13 4.21 9.60
N GLY A 387 11.28 5.18 9.28
CA GLY A 387 9.96 4.97 8.69
C GLY A 387 9.16 3.91 9.47
N THR A 388 8.57 2.96 8.77
CA THR A 388 7.82 1.85 9.39
C THR A 388 8.69 0.83 10.12
N LEU A 389 10.03 0.93 10.04
CA LEU A 389 10.99 0.14 10.81
C LEU A 389 11.58 0.92 11.99
N SER A 390 11.03 2.08 12.34
CA SER A 390 11.55 2.98 13.39
C SER A 390 11.72 2.31 14.77
N ALA A 391 10.94 1.29 15.10
CA ALA A 391 11.03 0.54 16.33
C ALA A 391 11.88 -0.75 16.25
N TYR A 392 12.44 -1.08 15.06
CA TYR A 392 13.10 -2.36 14.79
C TYR A 392 14.46 -2.17 14.14
N TYR A 393 15.34 -3.17 14.24
CA TYR A 393 16.64 -3.21 13.55
C TYR A 393 17.56 -2.01 13.87
N HIS A 394 17.52 -1.49 15.11
CA HIS A 394 18.34 -0.34 15.50
C HIS A 394 19.85 -0.61 15.50
N GLN A 395 20.25 -1.86 15.75
CA GLN A 395 21.65 -2.25 15.69
C GLN A 395 22.03 -2.50 14.23
N ASP A 396 23.02 -1.79 13.73
CA ASP A 396 23.47 -1.90 12.35
C ASP A 396 22.37 -1.63 11.31
N SER A 397 21.69 -0.49 11.41
CA SER A 397 20.49 -0.15 10.65
C SER A 397 20.60 -0.34 9.13
N THR A 398 21.80 -0.18 8.54
CA THR A 398 22.02 -0.20 7.08
C THR A 398 22.11 -1.59 6.47
N PHE A 399 21.86 -2.65 7.21
CA PHE A 399 21.89 -4.01 6.66
C PHE A 399 20.56 -4.51 6.10
N ILE A 400 19.46 -3.79 6.35
CA ILE A 400 18.12 -4.16 5.89
C ILE A 400 17.43 -2.96 5.25
N TYR A 401 16.82 -3.18 4.10
CA TYR A 401 15.95 -2.24 3.41
C TYR A 401 14.67 -2.97 3.01
N ALA A 402 13.56 -2.69 3.68
CA ALA A 402 12.38 -3.54 3.54
C ALA A 402 11.06 -2.78 3.67
N LYS A 403 10.04 -3.27 2.97
CA LYS A 403 8.66 -2.83 3.13
C LYS A 403 7.95 -3.70 4.15
N THR A 404 7.32 -3.05 5.11
CA THR A 404 6.42 -3.69 6.09
C THR A 404 4.99 -3.78 5.57
N GLY A 405 4.23 -4.74 6.07
CA GLY A 405 2.78 -4.83 5.90
C GLY A 405 2.09 -5.16 7.21
N SER A 406 0.95 -4.54 7.49
CA SER A 406 0.20 -4.76 8.72
C SER A 406 -1.28 -4.56 8.49
N LEU A 407 -2.08 -5.57 8.86
CA LEU A 407 -3.52 -5.49 9.09
C LEU A 407 -3.82 -6.27 10.36
N SER A 408 -5.05 -6.26 10.83
CA SER A 408 -5.46 -7.12 11.95
C SER A 408 -5.22 -8.59 11.60
N GLY A 409 -4.36 -9.27 12.39
CA GLY A 409 -3.95 -10.66 12.14
C GLY A 409 -2.98 -10.86 10.98
N VAL A 410 -2.38 -9.79 10.42
CA VAL A 410 -1.42 -9.86 9.32
C VAL A 410 -0.15 -9.09 9.65
N ALA A 411 1.00 -9.72 9.47
CA ALA A 411 2.32 -9.10 9.53
C ALA A 411 3.16 -9.55 8.34
N ALA A 412 3.72 -8.61 7.60
CA ALA A 412 4.51 -8.88 6.41
C ALA A 412 5.80 -8.04 6.42
N LEU A 413 6.86 -8.61 5.86
CA LEU A 413 8.14 -7.94 5.66
C LEU A 413 8.84 -8.53 4.43
N SER A 414 9.12 -7.70 3.43
CA SER A 414 9.84 -8.12 2.21
C SER A 414 10.86 -7.08 1.81
N GLY A 415 12.07 -7.50 1.41
CA GLY A 415 13.13 -6.56 1.08
C GLY A 415 14.50 -7.19 0.83
N TYR A 416 15.50 -6.37 1.02
CA TYR A 416 16.93 -6.65 0.83
C TYR A 416 17.60 -6.76 2.20
N LEU A 417 18.45 -7.76 2.34
CA LEU A 417 19.26 -8.03 3.52
C LEU A 417 20.72 -8.15 3.11
N PHE A 418 21.60 -7.37 3.74
CA PHE A 418 23.05 -7.49 3.57
C PHE A 418 23.64 -8.27 4.73
N THR A 419 24.30 -9.39 4.41
CA THR A 419 24.97 -10.23 5.39
C THR A 419 26.19 -9.52 6.00
N LYS A 420 26.80 -10.10 7.04
CA LYS A 420 28.05 -9.54 7.63
C LYS A 420 29.21 -9.49 6.63
N SER A 421 29.21 -10.35 5.64
CA SER A 421 30.16 -10.31 4.53
C SER A 421 29.84 -9.27 3.45
N GLY A 422 28.72 -8.53 3.58
CA GLY A 422 28.23 -7.58 2.59
C GLY A 422 27.48 -8.22 1.42
N HIS A 423 27.19 -9.52 1.48
CA HIS A 423 26.48 -10.23 0.44
C HIS A 423 24.96 -9.93 0.48
N PRO A 424 24.34 -9.47 -0.63
CA PRO A 424 22.91 -9.16 -0.67
C PRO A 424 22.08 -10.44 -0.77
N LEU A 425 21.04 -10.52 0.05
CA LEU A 425 20.00 -11.54 -0.01
C LEU A 425 18.63 -10.86 -0.19
N LEU A 426 17.72 -11.54 -0.86
CA LEU A 426 16.32 -11.13 -0.98
C LEU A 426 15.47 -11.99 -0.05
N PHE A 427 14.50 -11.37 0.61
CA PHE A 427 13.65 -12.11 1.52
C PHE A 427 12.19 -11.61 1.48
N SER A 428 11.28 -12.52 1.80
CA SER A 428 9.88 -12.23 2.08
C SER A 428 9.38 -13.12 3.22
N VAL A 429 8.75 -12.50 4.21
CA VAL A 429 8.09 -13.16 5.34
C VAL A 429 6.69 -12.65 5.43
N LEU A 430 5.71 -13.54 5.27
CA LEU A 430 4.29 -13.25 5.33
C LEU A 430 3.66 -14.09 6.45
N VAL A 431 3.02 -13.44 7.41
CA VAL A 431 2.33 -14.10 8.53
C VAL A 431 0.88 -13.68 8.53
N ASN A 432 -0.02 -14.65 8.44
CA ASN A 432 -1.45 -14.42 8.44
C ASN A 432 -2.13 -15.18 9.57
N ASN A 433 -3.28 -14.66 10.01
CA ASN A 433 -4.16 -15.28 11.00
C ASN A 433 -3.47 -15.54 12.36
N TYR A 434 -2.44 -14.74 12.69
CA TYR A 434 -1.86 -14.80 14.02
C TYR A 434 -2.82 -14.21 15.06
N THR A 435 -2.70 -14.69 16.29
CA THR A 435 -3.44 -14.18 17.44
C THR A 435 -2.52 -13.43 18.42
N GLY A 436 -3.08 -12.53 19.22
CA GLY A 436 -2.30 -11.79 20.22
C GLY A 436 -1.50 -10.61 19.64
N SER A 437 -0.27 -10.43 20.11
CA SER A 437 0.51 -9.22 19.84
C SER A 437 1.26 -9.24 18.51
N GLY A 438 0.88 -8.36 17.57
CA GLY A 438 1.65 -8.16 16.33
C GLY A 438 3.08 -7.68 16.56
N THR A 439 3.36 -6.99 17.67
CA THR A 439 4.72 -6.62 18.07
C THR A 439 5.55 -7.86 18.41
N ALA A 440 4.96 -8.85 19.10
CA ALA A 440 5.66 -10.11 19.40
C ALA A 440 6.02 -10.86 18.11
N VAL A 441 5.11 -10.94 17.14
CA VAL A 441 5.37 -11.54 15.81
C VAL A 441 6.52 -10.83 15.11
N ARG A 442 6.50 -9.50 15.01
CA ARG A 442 7.56 -8.72 14.35
C ARG A 442 8.92 -8.87 15.02
N ARG A 443 8.97 -9.00 16.36
CA ARG A 443 10.22 -9.28 17.09
C ARG A 443 10.79 -10.66 16.78
N GLN A 444 9.94 -11.66 16.51
CA GLN A 444 10.44 -12.97 16.06
C GLN A 444 10.98 -12.91 14.62
N ILE A 445 10.31 -12.18 13.74
CA ILE A 445 10.83 -11.93 12.38
C ILE A 445 12.19 -11.21 12.46
N GLU A 446 12.31 -10.18 13.31
CA GLU A 446 13.57 -9.46 13.52
C GLU A 446 14.70 -10.40 13.94
N LYS A 447 14.46 -11.28 14.92
CA LYS A 447 15.46 -12.28 15.36
C LYS A 447 15.89 -13.21 14.23
N MET A 448 14.94 -13.67 13.41
CA MET A 448 15.23 -14.51 12.26
C MET A 448 16.11 -13.77 11.24
N ILE A 449 15.82 -12.53 10.93
CA ILE A 449 16.60 -11.70 10.00
C ILE A 449 18.03 -11.50 10.51
N HIS A 450 18.21 -11.23 11.80
CA HIS A 450 19.56 -11.16 12.40
C HIS A 450 20.32 -12.49 12.29
N LEU A 451 19.65 -13.61 12.54
CA LEU A 451 20.26 -14.94 12.40
C LEU A 451 20.74 -15.18 10.96
N ILE A 452 19.93 -14.82 9.95
CA ILE A 452 20.31 -14.94 8.54
C ILE A 452 21.52 -14.07 8.23
N ARG A 453 21.49 -12.80 8.67
CA ARG A 453 22.60 -11.86 8.51
C ARG A 453 23.93 -12.40 9.05
N ASP A 454 23.87 -13.01 10.24
CA ASP A 454 25.05 -13.47 10.96
C ASP A 454 25.62 -14.77 10.41
N ARG A 455 24.79 -15.55 9.71
CA ARG A 455 25.15 -16.88 9.23
C ARG A 455 25.72 -16.86 7.80
N TYR A 456 25.17 -16.04 6.93
CA TYR A 456 25.53 -15.98 5.51
C TYR A 456 26.37 -14.72 5.21
#